data_8b77a73733d7f1df737ff6dd6bafc3d1
#
_entry.id   8b77a73733d7f1df737ff6dd6bafc3d1
#
_cell.length_a   1.000
_cell.length_b   1.000
_cell.length_c   1.000
_cell.angle_alpha   90.00
_cell.angle_beta   90.00
_cell.angle_gamma   90.00
#
_symmetry.space_group_name_H-M   'P 1'
#
loop_
_entity.id
_entity.type
_entity.pdbx_description
1 polymer ?
#
loop_
_entity_poly.entity_id
_entity_poly.type
_entity_poly.pdbx_seq_one_letter_code
_entity_poly.pdbx_strand_id
1 'polypeptide(L)'
;MSAARLLLLALGLGAAAPALAAEETQQGFGRWQAEPRRCELTLFGQAPRPCSSVRLDQRNPSVLRFSWMAPVPQQDLLQEVSFVGERASSGQPLRCSDGVCKLDGSVLLRVRLLRLAQFNPRGLVVGFPKTFPVAGTCDIDGQQARCDAQTRFGERWSADADLP
;
A
#
# COMPACT_ATOMS: atom_id res chain seq x y z
N MET A 1 18.06 -16.55 84.01
CA MET A 1 18.41 -17.40 82.89
C MET A 1 17.63 -16.94 81.66
N SER A 2 18.21 -16.03 80.86
CA SER A 2 17.53 -15.42 79.72
C SER A 2 17.89 -16.07 78.41
N ALA A 3 16.95 -16.55 77.72
CA ALA A 3 17.14 -17.11 76.36
C ALA A 3 16.89 -16.01 75.29
N ALA A 4 17.95 -15.61 74.61
CA ALA A 4 17.92 -14.69 73.52
C ALA A 4 17.47 -15.42 72.23
N ARG A 5 16.37 -14.97 71.63
CA ARG A 5 15.91 -15.41 70.31
C ARG A 5 16.52 -14.48 69.20
N LEU A 6 17.38 -15.05 68.41
CA LEU A 6 17.86 -14.42 67.16
C LEU A 6 16.77 -14.52 66.12
N LEU A 7 16.32 -13.35 65.63
CA LEU A 7 15.49 -13.21 64.41
C LEU A 7 16.41 -13.06 63.22
N LEU A 8 16.43 -14.05 62.32
CA LEU A 8 17.08 -13.96 61.02
C LEU A 8 16.11 -13.29 60.01
N LEU A 9 16.42 -12.07 59.62
CA LEU A 9 15.76 -11.37 58.52
C LEU A 9 16.40 -11.84 57.20
N ALA A 10 15.66 -12.63 56.39
CA ALA A 10 16.05 -12.95 55.04
C ALA A 10 15.63 -11.81 54.10
N LEU A 11 16.60 -11.04 53.60
CA LEU A 11 16.41 -10.10 52.53
C LEU A 11 16.33 -10.86 51.19
N GLY A 12 15.09 -11.00 50.65
CA GLY A 12 14.88 -11.50 49.31
C GLY A 12 15.21 -10.42 48.26
N LEU A 13 16.36 -10.54 47.58
CA LEU A 13 16.66 -9.78 46.36
C LEU A 13 15.73 -10.29 45.24
N GLY A 14 14.64 -9.56 44.95
CA GLY A 14 13.85 -9.73 43.76
C GLY A 14 14.61 -9.23 42.55
N ALA A 15 15.14 -10.12 41.71
CA ALA A 15 15.68 -9.79 40.42
C ALA A 15 14.51 -9.41 39.50
N ALA A 16 14.32 -8.11 39.24
CA ALA A 16 13.42 -7.62 38.20
C ALA A 16 14.06 -7.97 36.84
N ALA A 17 13.49 -8.94 36.13
CA ALA A 17 13.81 -9.19 34.73
C ALA A 17 13.40 -7.99 33.88
N PRO A 18 14.27 -7.45 32.99
CA PRO A 18 13.87 -6.42 32.08
C PRO A 18 12.82 -7.02 31.13
N ALA A 19 11.60 -6.47 31.15
CA ALA A 19 10.62 -6.72 30.11
C ALA A 19 11.20 -6.17 28.80
N LEU A 20 11.59 -7.09 27.91
CA LEU A 20 11.86 -6.76 26.52
C LEU A 20 10.55 -6.26 25.95
N ALA A 21 10.36 -4.95 25.91
CA ALA A 21 9.32 -4.32 25.14
C ALA A 21 9.59 -4.71 23.69
N ALA A 22 8.77 -5.61 23.15
CA ALA A 22 8.68 -5.82 21.71
C ALA A 22 8.32 -4.44 21.13
N GLU A 23 9.26 -3.78 20.45
CA GLU A 23 8.94 -2.66 19.59
C GLU A 23 7.98 -3.20 18.54
N GLU A 24 6.69 -3.03 18.79
CA GLU A 24 5.70 -3.05 17.72
C GLU A 24 6.13 -1.96 16.75
N THR A 25 6.80 -2.36 15.68
CA THR A 25 7.11 -1.49 14.55
C THR A 25 5.75 -0.98 14.03
N GLN A 26 5.36 0.18 14.52
CA GLN A 26 4.19 0.89 14.04
C GLN A 26 4.39 1.08 12.55
N GLN A 27 3.69 0.26 11.75
CA GLN A 27 3.70 0.40 10.29
C GLN A 27 3.11 1.78 9.98
N GLY A 28 4.00 2.74 9.72
CA GLY A 28 3.65 4.12 9.46
C GLY A 28 2.78 4.25 8.20
N PHE A 29 2.19 5.41 8.04
CA PHE A 29 1.57 5.80 6.77
C PHE A 29 2.65 6.35 5.83
N GLY A 30 2.39 6.30 4.51
CA GLY A 30 3.31 6.88 3.56
C GLY A 30 3.03 6.48 2.12
N ARG A 31 3.96 6.87 1.26
CA ARG A 31 3.91 6.66 -0.17
C ARG A 31 5.22 6.08 -0.69
N TRP A 32 5.08 5.08 -1.55
CA TRP A 32 6.11 4.64 -2.47
C TRP A 32 5.71 5.03 -3.89
N GLN A 33 6.66 5.45 -4.72
CA GLN A 33 6.42 5.84 -6.10
C GLN A 33 7.62 5.47 -6.97
N ALA A 34 7.34 5.06 -8.21
CA ALA A 34 8.34 4.82 -9.23
C ALA A 34 7.89 5.34 -10.60
N GLU A 35 8.86 5.70 -11.43
CA GLU A 35 8.70 5.94 -12.86
C GLU A 35 9.10 4.65 -13.57
N PRO A 36 8.15 3.90 -14.13
CA PRO A 36 8.42 2.60 -14.74
C PRO A 36 9.16 2.75 -16.06
N ARG A 37 9.96 1.75 -16.43
CA ARG A 37 10.61 1.67 -17.76
C ARG A 37 9.60 1.41 -18.87
N ARG A 38 8.59 0.60 -18.57
CA ARG A 38 7.43 0.31 -19.41
C ARG A 38 6.19 0.32 -18.52
N CYS A 39 5.13 0.89 -19.02
CA CYS A 39 3.87 0.96 -18.29
C CYS A 39 2.70 0.96 -19.27
N GLU A 40 1.75 0.06 -19.03
CA GLU A 40 0.51 -0.05 -19.79
C GLU A 40 -0.70 -0.09 -18.85
N LEU A 41 -1.72 0.63 -19.25
CA LEU A 41 -3.00 0.69 -18.55
C LEU A 41 -4.13 0.39 -19.52
N THR A 42 -4.94 -0.63 -19.22
CA THR A 42 -6.13 -1.01 -19.99
C THR A 42 -7.37 -0.70 -19.18
N LEU A 43 -8.21 0.18 -19.70
CA LEU A 43 -9.52 0.47 -19.16
C LEU A 43 -10.58 -0.28 -19.94
N PHE A 44 -11.68 -0.64 -19.29
CA PHE A 44 -12.80 -1.32 -19.92
C PHE A 44 -13.23 -0.64 -21.25
N GLY A 45 -13.31 -1.45 -22.31
CA GLY A 45 -13.71 -0.99 -23.64
C GLY A 45 -12.70 -0.07 -24.36
N GLN A 46 -11.48 0.07 -23.84
CA GLN A 46 -10.43 0.91 -24.44
C GLN A 46 -9.21 0.07 -24.83
N ALA A 47 -8.47 0.55 -25.82
CA ALA A 47 -7.16 0.00 -26.14
C ALA A 47 -6.16 0.28 -25.00
N PRO A 48 -5.16 -0.59 -24.80
CA PRO A 48 -4.05 -0.33 -23.88
C PRO A 48 -3.37 0.99 -24.22
N ARG A 49 -2.99 1.74 -23.19
CA ARG A 49 -2.30 3.03 -23.32
C ARG A 49 -1.14 3.13 -22.35
N PRO A 50 -0.10 3.90 -22.71
CA PRO A 50 1.03 4.09 -21.82
C PRO A 50 0.61 4.85 -20.56
N CYS A 51 1.27 4.51 -19.45
CA CYS A 51 1.19 5.27 -18.20
C CYS A 51 2.60 5.78 -17.83
N SER A 52 2.65 6.79 -16.94
CA SER A 52 3.89 7.51 -16.63
C SER A 52 4.42 7.25 -15.23
N SER A 53 3.56 6.83 -14.31
CA SER A 53 3.99 6.56 -12.93
C SER A 53 3.13 5.53 -12.25
N VAL A 54 3.75 4.82 -11.31
CA VAL A 54 3.11 3.86 -10.42
C VAL A 54 3.32 4.35 -8.99
N ARG A 55 2.26 4.32 -8.19
CA ARG A 55 2.28 4.79 -6.82
C ARG A 55 1.54 3.83 -5.90
N LEU A 56 2.12 3.57 -4.75
CA LEU A 56 1.51 2.80 -3.68
C LEU A 56 1.38 3.65 -2.43
N ASP A 57 0.17 3.97 -2.03
CA ASP A 57 -0.14 4.70 -0.81
C ASP A 57 -0.60 3.71 0.28
N GLN A 58 0.04 3.77 1.44
CA GLN A 58 -0.40 3.12 2.67
C GLN A 58 -0.97 4.19 3.61
N ARG A 59 -2.28 4.17 3.84
CA ARG A 59 -2.94 5.08 4.79
C ARG A 59 -3.08 4.48 6.18
N ASN A 60 -3.20 3.17 6.23
CA ASN A 60 -3.18 2.38 7.45
C ASN A 60 -2.61 0.98 7.11
N PRO A 61 -2.27 0.16 8.11
CA PRO A 61 -1.64 -1.14 7.86
C PRO A 61 -2.43 -2.11 6.99
N SER A 62 -3.76 -1.96 6.93
CA SER A 62 -4.63 -2.90 6.25
C SER A 62 -5.03 -2.47 4.84
N VAL A 63 -5.12 -1.16 4.57
CA VAL A 63 -5.64 -0.62 3.31
C VAL A 63 -4.53 0.01 2.50
N LEU A 64 -4.38 -0.48 1.29
CA LEU A 64 -3.43 0.01 0.29
C LEU A 64 -4.18 0.55 -0.93
N ARG A 65 -3.54 1.49 -1.62
CA ARG A 65 -4.01 2.04 -2.88
C ARG A 65 -2.86 2.04 -3.89
N PHE A 66 -3.00 1.22 -4.93
CA PHE A 66 -2.16 1.28 -6.14
C PHE A 66 -2.75 2.28 -7.12
N SER A 67 -1.97 3.25 -7.53
CA SER A 67 -2.38 4.27 -8.48
C SER A 67 -1.47 4.31 -9.68
N TRP A 68 -2.07 4.45 -10.84
CA TRP A 68 -1.44 4.48 -12.15
C TRP A 68 -1.84 5.79 -12.82
N MET A 69 -0.86 6.55 -13.32
CA MET A 69 -1.10 7.83 -13.97
C MET A 69 -0.89 7.71 -15.48
N ALA A 70 -1.87 8.08 -16.26
CA ALA A 70 -1.81 8.03 -17.71
C ALA A 70 -2.35 9.32 -18.35
N PRO A 71 -1.80 9.78 -19.48
CA PRO A 71 -2.39 10.89 -20.21
C PRO A 71 -3.77 10.51 -20.77
N VAL A 72 -4.68 11.46 -20.82
CA VAL A 72 -5.97 11.29 -21.49
C VAL A 72 -5.78 11.64 -22.97
N PRO A 73 -6.12 10.72 -23.91
CA PRO A 73 -5.94 10.99 -25.33
C PRO A 73 -6.66 12.27 -25.77
N GLN A 74 -5.96 13.09 -26.55
CA GLN A 74 -6.48 14.34 -27.14
C GLN A 74 -6.93 15.41 -26.12
N GLN A 75 -6.56 15.27 -24.87
CA GLN A 75 -6.86 16.23 -23.81
C GLN A 75 -5.60 16.51 -23.00
N ASP A 76 -5.44 17.76 -22.57
CA ASP A 76 -4.35 18.14 -21.65
C ASP A 76 -4.74 17.78 -20.20
N LEU A 77 -5.01 16.49 -19.98
CA LEU A 77 -5.41 15.94 -18.70
C LEU A 77 -4.61 14.66 -18.38
N LEU A 78 -4.41 14.42 -17.11
CA LEU A 78 -3.93 13.15 -16.58
C LEU A 78 -5.07 12.40 -15.93
N GLN A 79 -5.13 11.09 -16.16
CA GLN A 79 -6.06 10.19 -15.49
C GLN A 79 -5.32 9.33 -14.49
N GLU A 80 -5.75 9.39 -13.24
CA GLU A 80 -5.36 8.44 -12.21
C GLU A 80 -6.35 7.29 -12.16
N VAL A 81 -5.85 6.07 -12.25
CA VAL A 81 -6.59 4.84 -11.98
C VAL A 81 -6.03 4.24 -10.71
N SER A 82 -6.87 4.10 -9.70
CA SER A 82 -6.45 3.57 -8.41
C SER A 82 -7.19 2.28 -8.09
N PHE A 83 -6.43 1.22 -7.82
CA PHE A 83 -6.92 -0.05 -7.29
C PHE A 83 -6.79 0.01 -5.76
N VAL A 84 -7.90 -0.06 -5.06
CA VAL A 84 -7.95 0.08 -3.60
C VAL A 84 -8.44 -1.21 -2.97
N GLY A 85 -7.78 -1.63 -1.91
CA GLY A 85 -8.18 -2.87 -1.25
C GLY A 85 -7.37 -3.17 0.00
N GLU A 86 -7.44 -4.41 0.42
CA GLU A 86 -6.82 -4.93 1.62
C GLU A 86 -5.51 -5.65 1.28
N ARG A 87 -4.50 -5.44 2.12
CA ARG A 87 -3.27 -6.22 2.01
C ARG A 87 -3.60 -7.70 2.22
N ALA A 88 -3.12 -8.56 1.34
CA ALA A 88 -3.18 -10.00 1.56
C ALA A 88 -2.16 -10.41 2.64
N SER A 89 -2.51 -11.41 3.44
CA SER A 89 -1.69 -11.88 4.58
C SER A 89 -0.30 -12.37 4.17
N SER A 90 -0.12 -12.77 2.92
CA SER A 90 1.17 -13.22 2.34
C SER A 90 2.09 -12.09 1.89
N GLY A 91 1.60 -10.86 1.78
CA GLY A 91 2.41 -9.73 1.34
C GLY A 91 3.37 -9.24 2.41
N GLN A 92 4.60 -8.86 2.00
CA GLN A 92 5.54 -8.18 2.87
C GLN A 92 5.05 -6.75 3.15
N PRO A 93 5.20 -6.26 4.38
CA PRO A 93 4.81 -4.89 4.68
C PRO A 93 5.73 -3.88 3.99
N LEU A 94 5.14 -2.78 3.53
CA LEU A 94 5.90 -1.59 3.20
C LEU A 94 6.49 -1.02 4.48
N ARG A 95 7.77 -0.66 4.46
CA ARG A 95 8.38 0.11 5.55
C ARG A 95 8.23 1.59 5.27
N CYS A 96 7.37 2.24 6.04
CA CYS A 96 7.06 3.66 5.89
C CYS A 96 7.57 4.46 7.09
N SER A 97 8.27 5.56 6.83
CA SER A 97 8.73 6.54 7.81
C SER A 97 8.59 7.92 7.21
N ASP A 98 8.10 8.88 7.97
CA ASP A 98 7.97 10.28 7.58
C ASP A 98 7.23 10.51 6.25
N GLY A 99 6.22 9.70 5.99
CA GLY A 99 5.41 9.78 4.78
C GLY A 99 6.03 9.12 3.54
N VAL A 100 7.23 8.55 3.65
CA VAL A 100 7.92 7.83 2.58
C VAL A 100 7.98 6.35 2.89
N CYS A 101 7.64 5.52 1.90
CA CYS A 101 7.73 4.07 2.03
C CYS A 101 8.86 3.49 1.18
N LYS A 102 9.49 2.44 1.71
CA LYS A 102 10.41 1.57 0.97
C LYS A 102 9.72 0.25 0.71
N LEU A 103 9.91 -0.27 -0.49
CA LEU A 103 9.42 -1.57 -0.89
C LEU A 103 10.53 -2.59 -0.63
N ASP A 104 10.32 -3.45 0.36
CA ASP A 104 11.28 -4.49 0.76
C ASP A 104 10.71 -5.90 0.52
N GLY A 105 10.45 -6.22 -0.71
CA GLY A 105 9.85 -7.48 -1.12
C GLY A 105 8.53 -7.29 -1.85
N SER A 106 7.74 -8.36 -1.97
CA SER A 106 6.47 -8.33 -2.68
C SER A 106 5.32 -7.85 -1.80
N VAL A 107 4.44 -7.08 -2.39
CA VAL A 107 3.18 -6.63 -1.78
C VAL A 107 2.03 -7.13 -2.62
N LEU A 108 1.16 -7.93 -2.01
CA LEU A 108 -0.06 -8.41 -2.63
C LEU A 108 -1.27 -7.68 -2.05
N LEU A 109 -2.09 -7.13 -2.93
CA LEU A 109 -3.33 -6.42 -2.61
C LEU A 109 -4.53 -7.19 -3.14
N ARG A 110 -5.54 -7.42 -2.30
CA ARG A 110 -6.86 -7.87 -2.73
C ARG A 110 -7.72 -6.65 -3.02
N VAL A 111 -7.96 -6.39 -4.30
CA VAL A 111 -8.70 -5.20 -4.76
C VAL A 111 -10.20 -5.35 -4.47
N ARG A 112 -10.81 -4.28 -3.96
CA ARG A 112 -12.24 -4.16 -3.65
C ARG A 112 -12.91 -3.00 -4.40
N LEU A 113 -12.13 -1.95 -4.69
CA LEU A 113 -12.62 -0.75 -5.36
C LEU A 113 -11.63 -0.31 -6.42
N LEU A 114 -12.16 0.17 -7.53
CA LEU A 114 -11.45 0.96 -8.53
C LEU A 114 -11.91 2.41 -8.42
N ARG A 115 -10.96 3.35 -8.44
CA ARG A 115 -11.25 4.78 -8.46
C ARG A 115 -10.60 5.41 -9.68
N LEU A 116 -11.37 6.22 -10.41
CA LEU A 116 -10.90 7.04 -11.53
C LEU A 116 -10.97 8.51 -11.13
N ALA A 117 -9.89 9.26 -11.33
CA ALA A 117 -9.86 10.71 -11.17
C ALA A 117 -9.10 11.33 -12.34
N GLN A 118 -9.48 12.54 -12.74
CA GLN A 118 -8.77 13.31 -13.76
C GLN A 118 -8.16 14.55 -13.11
N PHE A 119 -7.02 14.96 -13.63
CA PHE A 119 -6.27 16.11 -13.15
C PHE A 119 -5.88 17.00 -14.34
N ASN A 120 -5.96 18.30 -14.15
CA ASN A 120 -5.40 19.24 -15.10
C ASN A 120 -3.86 19.34 -14.93
N PRO A 121 -3.13 20.08 -15.81
CA PRO A 121 -1.67 20.25 -15.71
C PRO A 121 -1.18 20.88 -14.40
N ARG A 122 -2.08 21.56 -13.68
CA ARG A 122 -1.77 22.14 -12.36
C ARG A 122 -1.94 21.14 -11.21
N GLY A 123 -2.32 19.88 -11.51
CA GLY A 123 -2.57 18.86 -10.50
C GLY A 123 -3.92 18.98 -9.77
N LEU A 124 -4.83 19.83 -10.27
CA LEU A 124 -6.17 19.97 -9.69
C LEU A 124 -7.13 18.95 -10.29
N VAL A 125 -7.97 18.36 -9.45
CA VAL A 125 -9.01 17.40 -9.87
C VAL A 125 -10.01 18.08 -10.80
N VAL A 126 -10.30 17.43 -11.92
CA VAL A 126 -11.31 17.86 -12.89
C VAL A 126 -12.53 16.95 -12.77
N GLY A 127 -13.68 17.54 -12.48
CA GLY A 127 -14.91 16.80 -12.27
C GLY A 127 -14.93 15.98 -10.98
N PHE A 128 -15.86 15.02 -10.91
CA PHE A 128 -16.01 14.13 -9.75
C PHE A 128 -15.29 12.80 -9.99
N PRO A 129 -14.47 12.32 -9.05
CA PRO A 129 -13.92 10.98 -9.14
C PRO A 129 -15.03 9.93 -9.19
N LYS A 130 -14.85 8.93 -10.07
CA LYS A 130 -15.75 7.79 -10.17
C LYS A 130 -15.19 6.62 -9.39
N THR A 131 -16.05 5.85 -8.73
CA THR A 131 -15.67 4.67 -7.97
C THR A 131 -16.54 3.49 -8.36
N PHE A 132 -15.89 2.32 -8.53
CA PHE A 132 -16.55 1.08 -8.97
C PHE A 132 -16.20 -0.04 -8.00
N PRO A 133 -17.19 -0.78 -7.47
CA PRO A 133 -16.95 -2.05 -6.79
C PRO A 133 -16.38 -3.06 -7.78
N VAL A 134 -15.25 -3.67 -7.44
CA VAL A 134 -14.57 -4.67 -8.27
C VAL A 134 -14.01 -5.79 -7.40
N ALA A 135 -13.66 -6.90 -8.03
CA ALA A 135 -12.86 -7.95 -7.42
C ALA A 135 -11.59 -8.14 -8.26
N GLY A 136 -10.44 -8.27 -7.61
CA GLY A 136 -9.18 -8.42 -8.30
C GLY A 136 -7.98 -8.46 -7.37
N THR A 137 -6.80 -8.35 -7.96
CA THR A 137 -5.53 -8.35 -7.25
C THR A 137 -4.57 -7.33 -7.85
N CYS A 138 -3.70 -6.78 -7.02
CA CYS A 138 -2.48 -6.14 -7.46
C CYS A 138 -1.29 -6.83 -6.79
N ASP A 139 -0.21 -6.97 -7.54
CA ASP A 139 1.06 -7.49 -7.08
C ASP A 139 2.20 -6.55 -7.48
N ILE A 140 3.14 -6.33 -6.57
CA ILE A 140 4.36 -5.59 -6.82
C ILE A 140 5.51 -6.32 -6.15
N ASP A 141 6.55 -6.67 -6.90
CA ASP A 141 7.70 -7.47 -6.42
C ASP A 141 9.06 -6.74 -6.50
N GLY A 142 9.04 -5.44 -6.74
CA GLY A 142 10.25 -4.62 -6.90
C GLY A 142 10.81 -4.56 -8.32
N GLN A 143 10.40 -5.44 -9.22
CA GLN A 143 10.75 -5.42 -10.65
C GLN A 143 9.53 -5.15 -11.53
N GLN A 144 8.38 -5.60 -11.08
CA GLN A 144 7.11 -5.49 -11.79
C GLN A 144 6.00 -5.04 -10.83
N ALA A 145 5.05 -4.33 -11.40
CA ALA A 145 3.78 -4.04 -10.74
C ALA A 145 2.65 -4.43 -11.68
N ARG A 146 1.70 -5.22 -11.19
CA ARG A 146 0.55 -5.70 -11.96
C ARG A 146 -0.72 -5.54 -11.17
N CYS A 147 -1.76 -5.06 -11.83
CA CYS A 147 -3.11 -5.03 -11.30
C CYS A 147 -4.08 -5.63 -12.30
N ASP A 148 -5.03 -6.40 -11.82
CA ASP A 148 -6.17 -6.89 -12.59
C ASP A 148 -7.41 -6.85 -11.72
N ALA A 149 -8.50 -6.28 -12.22
CA ALA A 149 -9.75 -6.20 -11.51
C ALA A 149 -10.96 -6.19 -12.45
N GLN A 150 -12.06 -6.76 -11.99
CA GLN A 150 -13.28 -6.93 -12.76
C GLN A 150 -14.50 -6.53 -11.93
N THR A 151 -15.47 -5.84 -12.57
CA THR A 151 -16.79 -5.63 -11.97
C THR A 151 -17.62 -6.91 -12.04
N ARG A 152 -18.72 -6.95 -11.28
CA ARG A 152 -19.71 -8.03 -11.37
C ARG A 152 -20.35 -8.18 -12.76
N PHE A 153 -20.24 -7.19 -13.63
CA PHE A 153 -20.78 -7.19 -14.99
C PHE A 153 -19.76 -7.61 -16.06
N GLY A 154 -18.54 -7.99 -15.65
CA GLY A 154 -17.50 -8.45 -16.55
C GLY A 154 -16.60 -7.35 -17.10
N GLU A 155 -16.78 -6.10 -16.71
CA GLU A 155 -15.91 -5.01 -17.10
C GLU A 155 -14.54 -5.18 -16.43
N ARG A 156 -13.47 -5.19 -17.22
CA ARG A 156 -12.12 -5.48 -16.76
C ARG A 156 -11.21 -4.28 -16.87
N TRP A 157 -10.39 -4.09 -15.87
CA TRP A 157 -9.30 -3.11 -15.83
C TRP A 157 -8.00 -3.84 -15.48
N SER A 158 -6.96 -3.52 -16.21
CA SER A 158 -5.62 -4.04 -15.91
C SER A 158 -4.56 -2.97 -16.03
N ALA A 159 -3.48 -3.15 -15.31
CA ALA A 159 -2.30 -2.31 -15.39
C ALA A 159 -1.06 -3.16 -15.19
N ASP A 160 -0.02 -2.91 -15.97
CA ASP A 160 1.25 -3.64 -15.94
C ASP A 160 2.41 -2.65 -16.10
N ALA A 161 3.46 -2.80 -15.29
CA ALA A 161 4.66 -1.98 -15.37
C ALA A 161 5.92 -2.75 -15.03
N ASP A 162 6.99 -2.48 -15.78
CA ASP A 162 8.36 -2.88 -15.47
C ASP A 162 9.01 -1.73 -14.67
N LEU A 163 9.40 -2.02 -13.43
CA LEU A 163 10.00 -1.04 -12.51
C LEU A 163 11.50 -0.87 -12.78
N PRO A 164 12.09 0.26 -12.36
CA PRO A 164 13.51 0.56 -12.58
C PRO A 164 14.46 -0.38 -11.85
#